data_233ac212d03b501078aa607221f15426
#
_entry.id   233ac212d03b501078aa607221f15426
#
_cell.length_a   1.000
_cell.length_b   1.000
_cell.length_c   1.000
_cell.angle_alpha   90.00
_cell.angle_beta   90.00
_cell.angle_gamma   90.00
#
_symmetry.space_group_name_H-M   'P 1'
#
loop_
_entity.id
_entity.type
_entity.pdbx_description
1 polymer ?
#
loop_
_entity_poly.entity_id
_entity_poly.type
_entity_poly.pdbx_seq_one_letter_code
_entity_poly.pdbx_strand_id
1 'polypeptide(L)'
;KYFIGQPREEKASTALAMATQYFDQEIFDKALNGDGSTTTGFARIASDYSGTDAANLANLYAGLCYANLNKWDKAVEYLEKYSPADDALVSPAAVEALGNAYVHVNQLDKAVSYLKKAAKKADAEGHNGVNNSLSPVFMLQAAEIVESQGKADEALEMYKDIKEKYVASQLVQSQEIDKYIERAQDK
;
A
#
# COMPACT_ATOMS: atom_id res chain seq x y z
N LYS A 1 -16.58 26.13 -13.54
CA LYS A 1 -16.17 24.72 -13.25
C LYS A 1 -16.28 24.34 -11.76
N TYR A 2 -16.19 25.29 -10.81
CA TYR A 2 -16.20 25.01 -9.35
C TYR A 2 -17.58 24.62 -8.79
N PHE A 3 -18.67 25.07 -9.34
CA PHE A 3 -20.01 24.90 -8.75
C PHE A 3 -20.69 23.56 -9.00
N ILE A 4 -20.23 22.77 -9.98
CA ILE A 4 -20.87 21.48 -10.31
C ILE A 4 -20.15 20.30 -9.64
N GLY A 5 -18.90 20.46 -9.28
CA GLY A 5 -18.08 19.40 -8.68
C GLY A 5 -18.27 19.23 -7.16
N GLN A 6 -18.47 20.33 -6.41
CA GLN A 6 -18.62 20.30 -4.95
C GLN A 6 -19.78 19.43 -4.45
N PRO A 7 -21.02 19.55 -4.97
CA PRO A 7 -22.12 18.69 -4.50
C PRO A 7 -21.89 17.19 -4.78
N ARG A 8 -21.12 16.87 -5.82
CA ARG A 8 -20.80 15.47 -6.17
C ARG A 8 -19.74 14.91 -5.24
N GLU A 9 -18.69 15.69 -4.91
CA GLU A 9 -17.67 15.34 -3.92
C GLU A 9 -18.26 15.15 -2.52
N GLU A 10 -19.15 16.06 -2.08
CA GLU A 10 -19.82 15.95 -0.77
C GLU A 10 -20.64 14.65 -0.63
N LYS A 11 -21.39 14.30 -1.69
CA LYS A 11 -22.15 13.04 -1.73
C LYS A 11 -21.23 11.82 -1.72
N ALA A 12 -20.16 11.86 -2.48
CA ALA A 12 -19.16 10.79 -2.53
C ALA A 12 -18.47 10.62 -1.18
N SER A 13 -18.06 11.71 -0.53
CA SER A 13 -17.42 11.71 0.78
C SER A 13 -18.37 11.19 1.88
N THR A 14 -19.65 11.56 1.83
CA THR A 14 -20.65 11.04 2.76
C THR A 14 -20.83 9.53 2.59
N ALA A 15 -20.95 9.05 1.35
CA ALA A 15 -21.06 7.63 1.07
C ALA A 15 -19.79 6.86 1.50
N LEU A 16 -18.61 7.44 1.25
CA LEU A 16 -17.32 6.88 1.68
C LEU A 16 -17.28 6.71 3.21
N ALA A 17 -17.65 7.75 3.96
CA ALA A 17 -17.66 7.72 5.42
C ALA A 17 -18.60 6.65 5.99
N MET A 18 -19.72 6.37 5.34
CA MET A 18 -20.62 5.29 5.75
C MET A 18 -20.00 3.92 5.49
N ALA A 19 -19.36 3.72 4.35
CA ALA A 19 -18.71 2.46 4.01
C ALA A 19 -17.49 2.17 4.89
N THR A 20 -16.71 3.22 5.28
CA THR A 20 -15.56 3.06 6.19
C THR A 20 -15.96 2.55 7.57
N GLN A 21 -17.18 2.80 8.05
CA GLN A 21 -17.65 2.23 9.32
C GLN A 21 -17.69 0.70 9.29
N TYR A 22 -18.07 0.09 8.16
CA TYR A 22 -18.00 -1.36 8.00
C TYR A 22 -16.56 -1.85 7.85
N PHE A 23 -15.71 -1.09 7.17
CA PHE A 23 -14.29 -1.41 7.04
C PHE A 23 -13.59 -1.45 8.41
N ASP A 24 -13.83 -0.44 9.25
CA ASP A 24 -13.27 -0.33 10.60
C ASP A 24 -13.73 -1.46 11.53
N GLN A 25 -14.89 -2.05 11.25
CA GLN A 25 -15.43 -3.23 11.93
C GLN A 25 -14.97 -4.55 11.28
N GLU A 26 -14.10 -4.50 10.27
CA GLU A 26 -13.63 -5.65 9.50
C GLU A 26 -14.76 -6.41 8.77
N ILE A 27 -15.91 -5.76 8.53
CA ILE A 27 -17.02 -6.32 7.75
C ILE A 27 -16.80 -6.00 6.26
N PHE A 28 -15.74 -6.56 5.70
CA PHE A 28 -15.23 -6.22 4.38
C PHE A 28 -16.21 -6.43 3.24
N ASP A 29 -17.06 -7.44 3.32
CA ASP A 29 -18.07 -7.67 2.28
C ASP A 29 -19.09 -6.53 2.20
N LYS A 30 -19.59 -6.04 3.34
CA LYS A 30 -20.51 -4.90 3.37
C LYS A 30 -19.81 -3.58 3.05
N ALA A 31 -18.57 -3.40 3.51
CA ALA A 31 -17.78 -2.24 3.14
C ALA A 31 -17.60 -2.14 1.62
N LEU A 32 -17.34 -3.29 0.97
CA LEU A 32 -17.11 -3.38 -0.46
C LEU A 32 -18.39 -3.22 -1.29
N ASN A 33 -19.48 -3.93 -0.92
CA ASN A 33 -20.69 -4.09 -1.73
C ASN A 33 -21.88 -3.26 -1.24
N GLY A 34 -21.80 -2.71 -0.01
CA GLY A 34 -22.93 -2.07 0.66
C GLY A 34 -23.76 -3.04 1.46
N ASP A 35 -24.75 -2.50 2.20
CA ASP A 35 -25.66 -3.26 3.07
C ASP A 35 -27.03 -3.56 2.44
N GLY A 36 -27.21 -3.11 1.20
CA GLY A 36 -28.47 -3.27 0.45
C GLY A 36 -29.56 -2.27 0.84
N SER A 37 -29.31 -1.34 1.75
CA SER A 37 -30.32 -0.35 2.19
C SER A 37 -29.78 1.08 2.24
N THR A 38 -28.91 1.40 3.17
CA THR A 38 -28.45 2.77 3.45
C THR A 38 -27.01 3.04 3.02
N THR A 39 -26.16 2.02 2.99
CA THR A 39 -24.74 2.16 2.72
C THR A 39 -24.39 1.69 1.31
N THR A 40 -23.83 2.61 0.52
CA THR A 40 -23.20 2.29 -0.76
C THR A 40 -21.78 1.78 -0.50
N GLY A 41 -21.44 0.60 -1.06
CA GLY A 41 -20.11 0.03 -0.89
C GLY A 41 -19.04 0.71 -1.73
N PHE A 42 -17.77 0.52 -1.37
CA PHE A 42 -16.62 1.16 -2.00
C PHE A 42 -16.54 0.91 -3.51
N ALA A 43 -16.84 -0.31 -3.97
CA ALA A 43 -16.79 -0.64 -5.41
C ALA A 43 -17.74 0.25 -6.23
N ARG A 44 -18.93 0.51 -5.70
CA ARG A 44 -19.92 1.36 -6.34
C ARG A 44 -19.58 2.84 -6.22
N ILE A 45 -19.05 3.29 -5.06
CA ILE A 45 -18.59 4.67 -4.88
C ILE A 45 -17.49 4.99 -5.89
N ALA A 46 -16.52 4.09 -6.07
CA ALA A 46 -15.42 4.27 -7.02
C ALA A 46 -15.92 4.46 -8.47
N SER A 47 -16.99 3.74 -8.86
CA SER A 47 -17.56 3.86 -10.20
C SER A 47 -18.49 5.07 -10.37
N ASP A 48 -19.47 5.22 -9.47
CA ASP A 48 -20.54 6.23 -9.60
C ASP A 48 -20.02 7.66 -9.42
N TYR A 49 -18.96 7.84 -8.61
CA TYR A 49 -18.35 9.12 -8.31
C TYR A 49 -16.96 9.28 -8.93
N SER A 50 -16.64 8.54 -9.97
CA SER A 50 -15.35 8.62 -10.68
C SER A 50 -14.91 10.07 -10.92
N GLY A 51 -13.64 10.37 -10.65
CA GLY A 51 -13.06 11.72 -10.75
C GLY A 51 -13.21 12.60 -9.51
N THR A 52 -13.76 12.09 -8.42
CA THR A 52 -13.75 12.71 -7.08
C THR A 52 -12.60 12.16 -6.23
N ASP A 53 -12.17 12.92 -5.23
CA ASP A 53 -11.15 12.44 -4.27
C ASP A 53 -11.69 11.27 -3.44
N ALA A 54 -12.98 11.31 -3.08
CA ALA A 54 -13.64 10.20 -2.38
C ALA A 54 -13.66 8.92 -3.22
N ALA A 55 -13.88 9.00 -4.54
CA ALA A 55 -13.82 7.82 -5.41
C ALA A 55 -12.40 7.28 -5.56
N ASN A 56 -11.38 8.16 -5.55
CA ASN A 56 -9.98 7.73 -5.50
C ASN A 56 -9.68 6.92 -4.24
N LEU A 57 -10.09 7.41 -3.07
CA LEU A 57 -9.98 6.66 -1.82
C LEU A 57 -10.83 5.39 -1.81
N ALA A 58 -12.02 5.40 -2.43
CA ALA A 58 -12.85 4.21 -2.55
C ALA A 58 -12.17 3.09 -3.35
N ASN A 59 -11.35 3.42 -4.36
CA ASN A 59 -10.54 2.43 -5.04
C ASN A 59 -9.51 1.79 -4.09
N LEU A 60 -8.84 2.56 -3.25
CA LEU A 60 -7.91 2.05 -2.24
C LEU A 60 -8.64 1.10 -1.27
N TYR A 61 -9.72 1.57 -0.65
CA TYR A 61 -10.48 0.75 0.31
C TYR A 61 -11.08 -0.50 -0.31
N ALA A 62 -11.59 -0.42 -1.54
CA ALA A 62 -12.09 -1.60 -2.27
C ALA A 62 -10.98 -2.61 -2.50
N GLY A 63 -9.79 -2.16 -2.91
CA GLY A 63 -8.63 -3.03 -3.07
C GLY A 63 -8.23 -3.72 -1.75
N LEU A 64 -8.20 -2.97 -0.64
CA LEU A 64 -7.92 -3.54 0.69
C LEU A 64 -9.01 -4.53 1.14
N CYS A 65 -10.28 -4.26 0.87
CA CYS A 65 -11.36 -5.22 1.13
C CYS A 65 -11.17 -6.51 0.34
N TYR A 66 -10.85 -6.41 -0.95
CA TYR A 66 -10.59 -7.59 -1.78
C TYR A 66 -9.39 -8.39 -1.28
N ALA A 67 -8.32 -7.73 -0.84
CA ALA A 67 -7.16 -8.39 -0.25
C ALA A 67 -7.53 -9.16 1.04
N ASN A 68 -8.28 -8.54 1.94
CA ASN A 68 -8.78 -9.19 3.16
C ASN A 68 -9.72 -10.35 2.88
N LEU A 69 -10.44 -10.31 1.77
CA LEU A 69 -11.30 -11.41 1.28
C LEU A 69 -10.53 -12.44 0.44
N ASN A 70 -9.19 -12.36 0.38
CA ASN A 70 -8.32 -13.23 -0.42
C ASN A 70 -8.62 -13.23 -1.93
N LYS A 71 -9.18 -12.15 -2.45
CA LYS A 71 -9.48 -11.96 -3.88
C LYS A 71 -8.40 -11.10 -4.54
N TRP A 72 -7.18 -11.64 -4.61
CA TRP A 72 -5.97 -10.89 -4.92
C TRP A 72 -5.95 -10.26 -6.32
N ASP A 73 -6.48 -10.92 -7.35
CA ASP A 73 -6.59 -10.32 -8.70
C ASP A 73 -7.45 -9.05 -8.68
N LYS A 74 -8.57 -9.08 -7.91
CA LYS A 74 -9.43 -7.91 -7.72
C LYS A 74 -8.76 -6.85 -6.86
N ALA A 75 -7.99 -7.25 -5.85
CA ALA A 75 -7.22 -6.31 -5.05
C ALA A 75 -6.23 -5.52 -5.94
N VAL A 76 -5.47 -6.19 -6.79
CA VAL A 76 -4.58 -5.54 -7.77
C VAL A 76 -5.37 -4.58 -8.65
N GLU A 77 -6.48 -5.02 -9.25
CA GLU A 77 -7.31 -4.19 -10.16
C GLU A 77 -7.72 -2.86 -9.51
N TYR A 78 -8.16 -2.88 -8.25
CA TYR A 78 -8.63 -1.67 -7.57
C TYR A 78 -7.48 -0.83 -7.02
N LEU A 79 -6.43 -1.44 -6.48
CA LEU A 79 -5.25 -0.73 -5.98
C LEU A 79 -4.50 -0.01 -7.12
N GLU A 80 -4.47 -0.57 -8.33
CA GLU A 80 -3.91 0.10 -9.51
C GLU A 80 -4.68 1.37 -9.92
N LYS A 81 -5.98 1.44 -9.60
CA LYS A 81 -6.81 2.61 -9.90
C LYS A 81 -6.61 3.77 -8.91
N TYR A 82 -6.02 3.49 -7.75
CA TYR A 82 -5.72 4.53 -6.76
C TYR A 82 -4.56 5.39 -7.24
N SER A 83 -4.78 6.70 -7.25
CA SER A 83 -3.76 7.70 -7.55
C SER A 83 -3.19 8.27 -6.25
N PRO A 84 -1.92 7.95 -5.91
CA PRO A 84 -1.28 8.45 -4.69
C PRO A 84 -1.18 9.99 -4.69
N ALA A 85 -1.46 10.59 -3.54
CA ALA A 85 -1.24 12.01 -3.26
C ALA A 85 0.14 12.27 -2.65
N ASP A 86 0.46 13.53 -2.38
CA ASP A 86 1.65 13.91 -1.63
C ASP A 86 1.29 13.92 -0.13
N ASP A 87 1.42 12.77 0.50
CA ASP A 87 1.21 12.56 1.92
C ASP A 87 2.18 11.52 2.48
N ALA A 88 2.46 11.62 3.78
CA ALA A 88 3.51 10.85 4.44
C ALA A 88 3.10 9.43 4.84
N LEU A 89 1.82 9.07 4.81
CA LEU A 89 1.32 7.82 5.39
C LEU A 89 0.45 7.01 4.44
N VAL A 90 -0.65 7.58 3.95
CA VAL A 90 -1.67 6.83 3.18
C VAL A 90 -1.12 6.40 1.84
N SER A 91 -0.50 7.32 1.11
CA SER A 91 -0.01 7.01 -0.24
C SER A 91 1.17 6.05 -0.27
N PRO A 92 2.20 6.14 0.61
CA PRO A 92 3.22 5.11 0.71
C PRO A 92 2.65 3.74 1.06
N ALA A 93 1.73 3.67 2.04
CA ALA A 93 1.07 2.43 2.44
C ALA A 93 0.19 1.83 1.32
N ALA A 94 -0.50 2.66 0.55
CA ALA A 94 -1.28 2.20 -0.59
C ALA A 94 -0.40 1.61 -1.71
N VAL A 95 0.76 2.20 -1.97
CA VAL A 95 1.73 1.68 -2.95
C VAL A 95 2.34 0.36 -2.45
N GLU A 96 2.62 0.25 -1.15
CA GLU A 96 3.07 -0.98 -0.52
C GLU A 96 2.00 -2.08 -0.61
N ALA A 97 0.73 -1.77 -0.31
CA ALA A 97 -0.37 -2.72 -0.41
C ALA A 97 -0.51 -3.31 -1.83
N LEU A 98 -0.31 -2.48 -2.86
CA LEU A 98 -0.27 -2.95 -4.24
C LEU A 98 0.94 -3.87 -4.49
N GLY A 99 2.11 -3.54 -3.97
CA GLY A 99 3.29 -4.40 -4.00
C GLY A 99 3.01 -5.78 -3.41
N ASN A 100 2.39 -5.82 -2.23
CA ASN A 100 2.00 -7.06 -1.56
C ASN A 100 0.93 -7.85 -2.33
N ALA A 101 -0.04 -7.16 -2.93
CA ALA A 101 -1.03 -7.82 -3.77
C ALA A 101 -0.37 -8.50 -4.99
N TYR A 102 0.65 -7.88 -5.58
CA TYR A 102 1.44 -8.50 -6.65
C TYR A 102 2.21 -9.75 -6.21
N VAL A 103 2.66 -9.85 -4.95
CA VAL A 103 3.23 -11.10 -4.41
C VAL A 103 2.21 -12.22 -4.48
N HIS A 104 0.99 -11.97 -4.04
CA HIS A 104 -0.08 -12.98 -4.00
C HIS A 104 -0.54 -13.47 -5.39
N VAL A 105 -0.41 -12.63 -6.42
CA VAL A 105 -0.66 -13.04 -7.81
C VAL A 105 0.61 -13.49 -8.54
N ASN A 106 1.68 -13.75 -7.80
CA ASN A 106 2.97 -14.26 -8.29
C ASN A 106 3.64 -13.37 -9.36
N GLN A 107 3.44 -12.05 -9.28
CA GLN A 107 4.13 -11.07 -10.11
C GLN A 107 5.27 -10.41 -9.32
N LEU A 108 6.28 -11.20 -8.95
CA LEU A 108 7.31 -10.85 -7.97
C LEU A 108 8.16 -9.63 -8.40
N ASP A 109 8.48 -9.48 -9.67
CA ASP A 109 9.26 -8.33 -10.16
C ASP A 109 8.47 -7.01 -10.03
N LYS A 110 7.15 -7.06 -10.28
CA LYS A 110 6.29 -5.91 -10.00
C LYS A 110 6.20 -5.62 -8.51
N ALA A 111 6.04 -6.66 -7.69
CA ALA A 111 6.03 -6.51 -6.23
C ALA A 111 7.25 -5.76 -5.72
N VAL A 112 8.46 -6.20 -6.11
CA VAL A 112 9.73 -5.53 -5.77
C VAL A 112 9.74 -4.08 -6.23
N SER A 113 9.31 -3.82 -7.48
CA SER A 113 9.26 -2.46 -8.02
C SER A 113 8.34 -1.54 -7.21
N TYR A 114 7.14 -2.00 -6.87
CA TYR A 114 6.17 -1.21 -6.09
C TYR A 114 6.61 -1.02 -4.64
N LEU A 115 7.22 -2.00 -3.99
CA LEU A 115 7.77 -1.86 -2.65
C LEU A 115 8.93 -0.84 -2.60
N LYS A 116 9.85 -0.88 -3.57
CA LYS A 116 10.89 0.16 -3.72
C LYS A 116 10.28 1.55 -3.98
N LYS A 117 9.20 1.63 -4.77
CA LYS A 117 8.47 2.89 -5.02
C LYS A 117 7.79 3.41 -3.75
N ALA A 118 7.21 2.52 -2.94
CA ALA A 118 6.61 2.88 -1.65
C ALA A 118 7.66 3.47 -0.69
N ALA A 119 8.83 2.83 -0.58
CA ALA A 119 9.94 3.32 0.22
C ALA A 119 10.41 4.72 -0.25
N LYS A 120 10.58 4.89 -1.56
CA LYS A 120 10.97 6.19 -2.14
C LYS A 120 9.94 7.28 -1.85
N LYS A 121 8.64 6.93 -1.93
CA LYS A 121 7.57 7.88 -1.65
C LYS A 121 7.54 8.27 -0.17
N ALA A 122 7.70 7.30 0.74
CA ALA A 122 7.81 7.58 2.17
C ALA A 122 9.04 8.44 2.51
N ASP A 123 10.18 8.18 1.86
CA ASP A 123 11.39 8.98 2.02
C ASP A 123 11.22 10.43 1.58
N ALA A 124 10.49 10.67 0.47
CA ALA A 124 10.26 12.02 -0.05
C ALA A 124 9.56 12.92 0.97
N GLU A 125 8.68 12.35 1.79
CA GLU A 125 7.96 13.04 2.87
C GLU A 125 8.68 12.91 4.23
N GLY A 126 9.81 12.23 4.27
CA GLY A 126 10.60 12.00 5.48
C GLY A 126 11.52 13.18 5.81
N HIS A 127 11.95 13.24 7.08
CA HIS A 127 12.92 14.25 7.53
C HIS A 127 14.27 14.08 6.78
N ASN A 128 14.75 15.14 6.14
CA ASN A 128 15.95 15.12 5.29
C ASN A 128 15.90 14.05 4.17
N GLY A 129 14.72 13.74 3.65
CA GLY A 129 14.57 12.75 2.60
C GLY A 129 14.73 11.29 3.07
N VAL A 130 14.50 11.03 4.36
CA VAL A 130 14.60 9.70 4.97
C VAL A 130 13.43 9.45 5.91
N ASN A 131 12.70 8.36 5.68
CA ASN A 131 11.66 7.87 6.58
C ASN A 131 12.13 6.59 7.28
N ASN A 132 12.61 6.73 8.52
CA ASN A 132 13.13 5.60 9.30
C ASN A 132 12.04 4.64 9.83
N SER A 133 10.76 4.96 9.65
CA SER A 133 9.65 4.13 10.12
C SER A 133 9.08 3.22 9.03
N LEU A 134 8.83 3.75 7.84
CA LEU A 134 8.15 3.02 6.76
C LEU A 134 9.14 2.46 5.73
N SER A 135 10.07 3.29 5.25
CA SER A 135 10.94 2.92 4.13
C SER A 135 11.79 1.68 4.38
N PRO A 136 12.42 1.47 5.56
CA PRO A 136 13.20 0.27 5.81
C PRO A 136 12.35 -1.01 5.81
N VAL A 137 11.08 -0.93 6.25
CA VAL A 137 10.14 -2.06 6.21
C VAL A 137 9.82 -2.45 4.76
N PHE A 138 9.48 -1.47 3.92
CA PHE A 138 9.18 -1.72 2.51
C PHE A 138 10.41 -2.24 1.74
N MET A 139 11.58 -1.69 2.03
CA MET A 139 12.83 -2.17 1.43
C MET A 139 13.21 -3.57 1.90
N LEU A 140 12.94 -3.92 3.16
CA LEU A 140 13.15 -5.26 3.69
C LEU A 140 12.26 -6.28 2.96
N GLN A 141 10.97 -6.00 2.82
CA GLN A 141 10.04 -6.85 2.06
C GLN A 141 10.52 -7.06 0.61
N ALA A 142 10.97 -5.99 -0.05
CA ALA A 142 11.51 -6.08 -1.41
C ALA A 142 12.75 -6.99 -1.46
N ALA A 143 13.67 -6.85 -0.51
CA ALA A 143 14.89 -7.64 -0.44
C ALA A 143 14.61 -9.12 -0.19
N GLU A 144 13.66 -9.44 0.69
CA GLU A 144 13.23 -10.82 0.96
C GLU A 144 12.63 -11.50 -0.28
N ILE A 145 11.85 -10.75 -1.09
CA ILE A 145 11.33 -11.26 -2.37
C ILE A 145 12.49 -11.55 -3.34
N VAL A 146 13.44 -10.64 -3.48
CA VAL A 146 14.63 -10.82 -4.31
C VAL A 146 15.43 -12.04 -3.87
N GLU A 147 15.64 -12.21 -2.55
CA GLU A 147 16.30 -13.37 -1.98
C GLU A 147 15.55 -14.68 -2.31
N SER A 148 14.20 -14.66 -2.21
CA SER A 148 13.36 -15.82 -2.53
C SER A 148 13.42 -16.23 -4.01
N GLN A 149 13.79 -15.31 -4.89
CA GLN A 149 14.04 -15.57 -6.32
C GLN A 149 15.43 -16.18 -6.58
N GLY A 150 16.21 -16.48 -5.54
CA GLY A 150 17.58 -17.02 -5.66
C GLY A 150 18.65 -15.96 -5.98
N LYS A 151 18.32 -14.67 -5.86
CA LYS A 151 19.23 -13.55 -6.12
C LYS A 151 19.88 -13.08 -4.80
N ALA A 152 20.62 -13.96 -4.15
CA ALA A 152 21.18 -13.71 -2.81
C ALA A 152 22.13 -12.49 -2.79
N ASP A 153 22.99 -12.33 -3.78
CA ASP A 153 23.92 -11.18 -3.86
C ASP A 153 23.18 -9.85 -3.97
N GLU A 154 22.11 -9.78 -4.79
CA GLU A 154 21.30 -8.57 -4.93
C GLU A 154 20.56 -8.26 -3.62
N ALA A 155 19.99 -9.27 -2.97
CA ALA A 155 19.33 -9.12 -1.68
C ALA A 155 20.31 -8.65 -0.59
N LEU A 156 21.52 -9.20 -0.56
CA LEU A 156 22.58 -8.81 0.38
C LEU A 156 22.93 -7.31 0.24
N GLU A 157 23.09 -6.82 -0.97
CA GLU A 157 23.33 -5.38 -1.18
C GLU A 157 22.15 -4.54 -0.70
N MET A 158 20.91 -4.99 -0.96
CA MET A 158 19.72 -4.28 -0.45
C MET A 158 19.66 -4.25 1.09
N TYR A 159 20.03 -5.33 1.78
CA TYR A 159 20.09 -5.36 3.25
C TYR A 159 21.17 -4.42 3.80
N LYS A 160 22.34 -4.34 3.16
CA LYS A 160 23.39 -3.39 3.52
C LYS A 160 22.94 -1.94 3.32
N ASP A 161 22.28 -1.64 2.18
CA ASP A 161 21.72 -0.31 1.91
C ASP A 161 20.73 0.13 2.99
N ILE A 162 19.86 -0.80 3.45
CA ILE A 162 18.94 -0.54 4.55
C ILE A 162 19.72 -0.17 5.82
N LYS A 163 20.74 -0.93 6.18
CA LYS A 163 21.57 -0.70 7.37
C LYS A 163 22.28 0.65 7.34
N GLU A 164 22.78 1.03 6.19
CA GLU A 164 23.54 2.28 6.01
C GLU A 164 22.62 3.50 5.96
N LYS A 165 21.49 3.39 5.27
CA LYS A 165 20.60 4.55 5.04
C LYS A 165 19.68 4.83 6.22
N TYR A 166 19.11 3.79 6.83
CA TYR A 166 18.05 3.93 7.84
C TYR A 166 18.57 3.68 9.26
N VAL A 167 19.68 4.34 9.62
CA VAL A 167 20.40 4.13 10.88
C VAL A 167 19.56 4.34 12.14
N ALA A 168 18.53 5.18 12.08
CA ALA A 168 17.63 5.46 13.21
C ALA A 168 16.37 4.57 13.20
N SER A 169 16.25 3.61 12.27
CA SER A 169 15.12 2.69 12.23
C SER A 169 15.21 1.64 13.34
N GLN A 170 14.05 1.14 13.78
CA GLN A 170 13.98 0.01 14.72
C GLN A 170 14.77 -1.20 14.20
N LEU A 171 14.65 -1.51 12.91
CA LEU A 171 15.30 -2.64 12.25
C LEU A 171 16.83 -2.61 12.38
N VAL A 172 17.42 -1.42 12.30
CA VAL A 172 18.89 -1.23 12.43
C VAL A 172 19.30 -1.13 13.90
N GLN A 173 18.57 -0.36 14.72
CA GLN A 173 18.88 -0.17 16.13
C GLN A 173 18.80 -1.45 16.96
N SER A 174 17.90 -2.36 16.61
CA SER A 174 17.78 -3.68 17.24
C SER A 174 18.76 -4.71 16.71
N GLN A 175 19.58 -4.37 15.72
CA GLN A 175 20.48 -5.28 14.99
C GLN A 175 19.74 -6.42 14.26
N GLU A 176 18.45 -6.29 14.05
CA GLU A 176 17.67 -7.30 13.33
C GLU A 176 18.12 -7.44 11.87
N ILE A 177 18.47 -6.32 11.22
CA ILE A 177 18.99 -6.31 9.84
C ILE A 177 20.24 -7.20 9.67
N ASP A 178 21.06 -7.35 10.71
CA ASP A 178 22.29 -8.12 10.64
C ASP A 178 22.03 -9.61 10.42
N LYS A 179 20.92 -10.13 10.93
CA LYS A 179 20.48 -11.52 10.68
C LYS A 179 20.18 -11.79 9.21
N TYR A 180 19.60 -10.80 8.52
CA TYR A 180 19.31 -10.88 7.08
C TYR A 180 20.60 -10.82 6.27
N ILE A 181 21.55 -9.96 6.65
CA ILE A 181 22.86 -9.84 6.03
C ILE A 181 23.64 -11.15 6.17
N GLU A 182 23.75 -11.71 7.38
CA GLU A 182 24.42 -12.97 7.65
C GLU A 182 23.80 -14.12 6.84
N ARG A 183 22.46 -14.24 6.87
CA ARG A 183 21.75 -15.29 6.12
C ARG A 183 22.00 -15.21 4.61
N ALA A 184 22.07 -14.00 4.04
CA ALA A 184 22.31 -13.82 2.61
C ALA A 184 23.78 -14.07 2.22
N GLN A 185 24.73 -13.87 3.14
CA GLN A 185 26.15 -14.16 2.92
C GLN A 185 26.46 -15.67 2.89
N ASP A 186 25.66 -16.47 3.59
CA ASP A 186 25.85 -17.93 3.71
C ASP A 186 25.24 -18.72 2.53
N LYS A 187 24.62 -18.06 1.56
CA LYS A 187 23.99 -18.67 0.36
C LYS A 187 24.84 -18.54 -0.88
#